data_a5ec25880d0a86d7ebdfe7805ef6d32a
#
_entry.id   a5ec25880d0a86d7ebdfe7805ef6d32a
#
_cell.length_a   1.000
_cell.length_b   1.000
_cell.length_c   1.000
_cell.angle_alpha   90.00
_cell.angle_beta   90.00
_cell.angle_gamma   90.00
#
_symmetry.space_group_name_H-M   'P 1'
#
loop_
_entity.id
_entity.type
_entity.pdbx_description
1 polymer ?
#
loop_
_entity_poly.entity_id
_entity_poly.type
_entity_poly.pdbx_seq_one_letter_code
_entity_poly.pdbx_strand_id
1 'polypeptide(L)'
;MASDRLAIHQQDQTIGAGGPLRVTFQTGGIQVMQRSLLLTLLVGVFSEISPTPEPTPLPAWVGPVREVHARFTGQPGTLALFGDSITVSLAFWAPLAYECRNVPPEMAHALAIVKDYMRPECWREWRGPEFGNEGGTTVRWGKEHIREWLKKLNPETAIIMWGTNDLNDLSEDEYRSTLKQVVQECLDNGTVVILTTIPPRHGREEKAARFAQIVREIADALRVPLIDYHAEILKRRPTDWDGASDAFRGYEVYEVPTLISGDGVHPSNPQRFMGDFSSEALRCSGYGLRNYLTLLAYAEVIERVFRPTQAPAR
;
A
#
# COMPACT_ATOMS: atom_id res chain seq x y z
N MET A 1 20.36 47.13 -16.70
CA MET A 1 19.51 48.23 -16.22
C MET A 1 18.22 47.60 -15.74
N ALA A 2 17.79 47.63 -14.57
CA ALA A 2 18.14 48.17 -13.28
C ALA A 2 17.74 47.11 -12.21
N SER A 3 18.58 47.02 -11.24
CA SER A 3 18.45 46.34 -9.97
C SER A 3 17.43 47.06 -9.11
N ASP A 4 16.59 46.31 -8.37
CA ASP A 4 16.02 46.84 -7.13
C ASP A 4 16.00 45.73 -6.08
N ARG A 5 16.81 45.99 -5.06
CA ARG A 5 16.86 45.25 -3.77
C ARG A 5 15.78 45.83 -2.85
N LEU A 6 15.05 44.96 -2.19
CA LEU A 6 14.27 45.37 -1.00
C LEU A 6 14.79 44.62 0.23
N ALA A 7 15.04 45.44 1.25
CA ALA A 7 15.74 45.14 2.48
C ALA A 7 14.82 44.39 3.50
N ILE A 8 15.45 43.51 4.23
CA ILE A 8 14.94 42.81 5.40
C ILE A 8 15.03 43.72 6.62
N HIS A 9 13.94 43.95 7.33
CA HIS A 9 13.92 44.49 8.68
C HIS A 9 13.87 43.38 9.72
N GLN A 10 14.98 43.22 10.44
CA GLN A 10 15.04 42.52 11.73
C GLN A 10 14.48 43.46 12.81
N GLN A 11 13.58 42.95 13.62
CA GLN A 11 13.30 43.52 14.94
C GLN A 11 13.64 42.46 16.00
N ASP A 12 14.68 42.83 16.76
CA ASP A 12 15.05 42.23 18.04
C ASP A 12 14.01 42.65 19.10
N GLN A 13 13.51 41.70 19.87
CA GLN A 13 12.91 41.97 21.20
C GLN A 13 13.43 40.96 22.22
N THR A 14 14.32 41.46 23.04
CA THR A 14 14.76 40.87 24.31
C THR A 14 13.71 41.07 25.40
N ILE A 15 13.35 40.01 26.13
CA ILE A 15 12.70 40.04 27.42
C ILE A 15 13.22 38.83 28.18
N GLY A 16 14.02 38.91 29.24
CA GLY A 16 13.69 39.37 30.57
C GLY A 16 13.57 38.14 31.46
N ALA A 17 14.65 37.85 32.25
CA ALA A 17 14.76 36.74 33.19
C ALA A 17 13.79 36.93 34.39
N GLY A 18 13.04 35.87 34.78
CA GLY A 18 12.27 35.78 36.01
C GLY A 18 12.66 34.53 36.77
N GLY A 19 13.24 34.73 37.97
CA GLY A 19 13.76 33.70 38.87
C GLY A 19 12.67 32.94 39.63
N PRO A 20 13.05 31.88 40.40
CA PRO A 20 12.12 30.92 40.98
C PRO A 20 11.56 31.41 42.34
N LEU A 21 10.24 31.29 42.49
CA LEU A 21 9.52 31.47 43.74
C LEU A 21 9.81 30.32 44.73
N ARG A 22 10.41 30.66 45.85
CA ARG A 22 10.55 29.78 47.01
C ARG A 22 9.30 29.93 47.89
N VAL A 23 8.60 28.81 48.09
CA VAL A 23 7.53 28.74 49.12
C VAL A 23 8.11 28.00 50.33
N THR A 24 8.22 28.70 51.47
CA THR A 24 8.59 28.15 52.75
C THR A 24 7.32 27.77 53.55
N PHE A 25 7.24 26.51 53.95
CA PHE A 25 6.22 26.08 54.91
C PHE A 25 6.86 26.01 56.33
N GLN A 26 6.25 26.68 57.27
CA GLN A 26 6.54 26.65 58.69
C GLN A 26 5.94 25.38 59.30
N THR A 27 6.76 24.60 60.01
CA THR A 27 6.33 23.45 60.79
C THR A 27 6.04 23.86 62.23
N GLY A 28 4.75 23.71 62.64
CA GLY A 28 4.37 23.71 64.04
C GLY A 28 4.45 22.29 64.60
N GLY A 29 5.23 22.13 65.66
CA GLY A 29 5.43 20.87 66.33
C GLY A 29 4.26 20.45 67.23
N ILE A 30 3.94 19.16 67.24
CA ILE A 30 3.26 18.48 68.35
C ILE A 30 3.96 17.13 68.53
N GLN A 31 4.61 16.97 69.71
CA GLN A 31 5.14 15.70 70.19
C GLN A 31 3.98 14.84 70.71
N VAL A 32 3.85 13.63 70.21
CA VAL A 32 3.09 12.56 70.87
C VAL A 32 3.95 11.29 70.84
N MET A 33 4.38 10.85 72.04
CA MET A 33 4.98 9.53 72.22
C MET A 33 3.96 8.44 71.95
N GLN A 34 4.25 7.53 71.08
CA GLN A 34 3.59 6.23 71.11
C GLN A 34 4.53 5.07 70.67
N ARG A 35 4.36 4.00 71.41
CA ARG A 35 5.16 2.80 71.53
C ARG A 35 5.29 2.02 70.17
N SER A 36 6.50 1.51 70.00
CA SER A 36 6.85 0.57 68.94
C SER A 36 6.01 -0.72 68.99
N LEU A 37 5.34 -1.01 67.88
CA LEU A 37 4.93 -2.36 67.51
C LEU A 37 5.52 -2.62 66.12
N LEU A 38 6.57 -3.42 66.06
CA LEU A 38 7.14 -3.90 64.79
C LEU A 38 6.16 -4.92 64.18
N LEU A 39 5.38 -4.48 63.22
CA LEU A 39 4.64 -5.38 62.33
C LEU A 39 5.41 -5.46 61.02
N THR A 40 6.17 -6.54 60.85
CA THR A 40 6.88 -6.82 59.60
C THR A 40 5.84 -7.21 58.52
N LEU A 41 5.45 -6.25 57.72
CA LEU A 41 4.61 -6.49 56.51
C LEU A 41 5.54 -7.05 55.43
N LEU A 42 5.45 -8.35 55.15
CA LEU A 42 6.03 -8.99 53.98
C LEU A 42 5.17 -8.55 52.77
N VAL A 43 5.58 -7.48 52.10
CA VAL A 43 5.01 -7.12 50.81
C VAL A 43 5.58 -8.07 49.77
N GLY A 44 4.82 -9.13 49.47
CA GLY A 44 5.09 -10.01 48.35
C GLY A 44 4.93 -9.19 47.07
N VAL A 45 6.01 -8.87 46.39
CA VAL A 45 5.99 -8.32 45.03
C VAL A 45 5.56 -9.46 44.12
N PHE A 46 4.26 -9.60 43.91
CA PHE A 46 3.73 -10.33 42.76
C PHE A 46 4.07 -9.52 41.50
N SER A 47 5.17 -9.85 40.82
CA SER A 47 5.37 -9.45 39.43
C SER A 47 4.25 -10.07 38.65
N GLU A 48 3.25 -9.26 38.28
CA GLU A 48 2.30 -9.63 37.23
C GLU A 48 3.08 -9.88 35.94
N ILE A 49 3.29 -11.15 35.62
CA ILE A 49 3.79 -11.57 34.31
C ILE A 49 2.68 -11.23 33.34
N SER A 50 2.81 -10.07 32.66
CA SER A 50 1.92 -9.72 31.56
C SER A 50 1.93 -10.89 30.56
N PRO A 51 0.77 -11.43 30.17
CA PRO A 51 0.74 -12.52 29.21
C PRO A 51 1.45 -12.07 27.93
N THR A 52 2.42 -12.85 27.51
CA THR A 52 3.07 -12.64 26.20
C THR A 52 1.98 -12.66 25.15
N PRO A 53 1.83 -11.61 24.31
CA PRO A 53 0.79 -11.60 23.29
C PRO A 53 0.93 -12.85 22.42
N GLU A 54 -0.18 -13.58 22.25
CA GLU A 54 -0.19 -14.74 21.36
C GLU A 54 0.25 -14.29 19.95
N PRO A 55 1.10 -15.07 19.29
CA PRO A 55 1.53 -14.73 17.94
C PRO A 55 0.32 -14.64 17.03
N THR A 56 0.10 -13.50 16.39
CA THR A 56 -0.96 -13.33 15.39
C THR A 56 -0.82 -14.43 14.33
N PRO A 57 -1.88 -15.21 14.07
CA PRO A 57 -1.83 -16.27 13.08
C PRO A 57 -1.42 -15.72 11.70
N LEU A 58 -0.56 -16.45 11.01
CA LEU A 58 -0.12 -16.07 9.67
C LEU A 58 -1.31 -16.07 8.69
N PRO A 59 -1.38 -15.12 7.76
CA PRO A 59 -2.36 -15.15 6.68
C PRO A 59 -2.37 -16.49 5.95
N ALA A 60 -3.57 -16.97 5.56
CA ALA A 60 -3.75 -18.29 4.96
C ALA A 60 -2.96 -18.50 3.65
N TRP A 61 -2.60 -17.42 2.96
CA TRP A 61 -1.82 -17.47 1.73
C TRP A 61 -0.31 -17.73 1.96
N VAL A 62 0.24 -17.49 3.15
CA VAL A 62 1.70 -17.52 3.39
C VAL A 62 2.31 -18.89 3.11
N GLY A 63 1.70 -19.97 3.61
CA GLY A 63 2.19 -21.33 3.36
C GLY A 63 2.22 -21.69 1.88
N PRO A 64 1.07 -21.64 1.18
CA PRO A 64 1.01 -21.91 -0.26
C PRO A 64 1.96 -21.06 -1.10
N VAL A 65 2.08 -19.77 -0.78
CA VAL A 65 2.98 -18.86 -1.54
C VAL A 65 4.47 -19.21 -1.31
N ARG A 66 4.85 -19.67 -0.12
CA ARG A 66 6.20 -20.21 0.14
C ARG A 66 6.48 -21.44 -0.70
N GLU A 67 5.50 -22.32 -0.87
CA GLU A 67 5.64 -23.50 -1.74
C GLU A 67 5.81 -23.11 -3.20
N VAL A 68 5.12 -22.08 -3.68
CA VAL A 68 5.32 -21.49 -5.01
C VAL A 68 6.74 -20.95 -5.13
N HIS A 69 7.16 -20.09 -4.19
CA HIS A 69 8.48 -19.46 -4.18
C HIS A 69 9.64 -20.49 -4.11
N ALA A 70 9.43 -21.62 -3.44
CA ALA A 70 10.44 -22.68 -3.38
C ALA A 70 10.81 -23.27 -4.77
N ARG A 71 9.99 -23.04 -5.79
CA ARG A 71 10.26 -23.42 -7.19
C ARG A 71 10.85 -22.31 -8.03
N PHE A 72 10.96 -21.11 -7.48
CA PHE A 72 11.50 -19.95 -8.20
C PHE A 72 12.98 -20.14 -8.52
N THR A 73 13.37 -19.85 -9.76
CA THR A 73 14.74 -20.03 -10.28
C THR A 73 15.36 -18.75 -10.83
N GLY A 74 14.62 -17.63 -10.77
CA GLY A 74 15.05 -16.35 -11.31
C GLY A 74 15.93 -15.54 -10.34
N GLN A 75 16.03 -14.25 -10.60
CA GLN A 75 16.78 -13.33 -9.74
C GLN A 75 15.89 -12.79 -8.63
N PRO A 76 16.30 -12.90 -7.34
CA PRO A 76 15.59 -12.30 -6.21
C PRO A 76 15.42 -10.79 -6.37
N GLY A 77 14.30 -10.28 -5.87
CA GLY A 77 13.96 -8.86 -5.92
C GLY A 77 13.37 -8.38 -7.25
N THR A 78 13.14 -9.28 -8.22
CA THR A 78 12.48 -8.92 -9.48
C THR A 78 10.98 -8.83 -9.32
N LEU A 79 10.38 -7.74 -9.80
CA LEU A 79 8.95 -7.45 -9.74
C LEU A 79 8.41 -7.10 -11.13
N ALA A 80 7.49 -7.91 -11.65
CA ALA A 80 6.72 -7.59 -12.85
C ALA A 80 5.35 -6.97 -12.47
N LEU A 81 4.93 -5.99 -13.27
CA LEU A 81 3.62 -5.35 -13.16
C LEU A 81 2.83 -5.74 -14.41
N PHE A 82 1.87 -6.63 -14.29
CA PHE A 82 1.05 -7.10 -15.40
C PHE A 82 -0.32 -6.39 -15.39
N GLY A 83 -0.71 -5.80 -16.51
CA GLY A 83 -1.98 -5.07 -16.58
C GLY A 83 -2.12 -4.15 -17.79
N ASP A 84 -3.17 -3.32 -17.70
CA ASP A 84 -3.61 -2.38 -18.75
C ASP A 84 -3.04 -0.96 -18.56
N SER A 85 -3.77 0.06 -19.12
CA SER A 85 -3.41 1.49 -19.03
C SER A 85 -3.18 1.99 -17.61
N ILE A 86 -3.93 1.47 -16.65
CA ILE A 86 -3.80 1.86 -15.25
C ILE A 86 -2.46 1.33 -14.67
N THR A 87 -1.94 0.24 -15.21
CA THR A 87 -0.69 -0.38 -14.75
C THR A 87 0.54 0.19 -15.49
N VAL A 88 0.47 0.44 -16.80
CA VAL A 88 1.59 0.99 -17.57
C VAL A 88 1.85 2.47 -17.25
N SER A 89 0.90 3.19 -16.66
CA SER A 89 1.05 4.58 -16.28
C SER A 89 2.25 4.80 -15.36
N LEU A 90 3.07 5.84 -15.66
CA LEU A 90 4.16 6.26 -14.78
C LEU A 90 3.68 6.85 -13.44
N ALA A 91 2.37 7.14 -13.29
CA ALA A 91 1.78 7.51 -12.00
C ALA A 91 1.68 6.32 -11.03
N PHE A 92 1.71 5.09 -11.57
CA PHE A 92 1.73 3.86 -10.77
C PHE A 92 3.16 3.38 -10.54
N TRP A 93 3.51 3.05 -9.33
CA TRP A 93 4.74 2.43 -8.83
C TRP A 93 6.00 3.31 -8.94
N ALA A 94 6.29 3.88 -10.13
CA ALA A 94 7.48 4.69 -10.36
C ALA A 94 7.68 5.87 -9.38
N PRO A 95 6.63 6.58 -8.90
CA PRO A 95 6.80 7.67 -7.94
C PRO A 95 7.43 7.25 -6.61
N LEU A 96 7.27 5.99 -6.20
CA LEU A 96 7.83 5.46 -4.94
C LEU A 96 9.37 5.37 -4.94
N ALA A 97 10.00 5.42 -6.11
CA ALA A 97 11.45 5.50 -6.22
C ALA A 97 12.02 6.83 -5.72
N TYR A 98 11.21 7.87 -5.73
CA TYR A 98 11.59 9.24 -5.38
C TYR A 98 11.23 9.59 -3.94
N GLU A 99 11.34 10.89 -3.61
CA GLU A 99 10.94 11.41 -2.30
C GLU A 99 9.42 11.32 -2.12
N CYS A 100 9.00 10.72 -1.01
CA CYS A 100 7.62 10.63 -0.57
C CYS A 100 7.41 11.56 0.63
N ARG A 101 6.27 12.29 0.65
CA ARG A 101 5.91 13.23 1.71
C ARG A 101 4.78 12.68 2.57
N ASN A 102 4.72 13.11 3.83
CA ASN A 102 3.66 12.76 4.77
C ASN A 102 3.41 11.24 4.87
N VAL A 103 4.50 10.49 4.85
CA VAL A 103 4.49 9.02 4.81
C VAL A 103 4.04 8.46 6.17
N PRO A 104 2.96 7.66 6.25
CA PRO A 104 2.57 6.99 7.49
C PRO A 104 3.64 5.99 7.96
N PRO A 105 3.71 5.68 9.28
CA PRO A 105 4.76 4.79 9.82
C PRO A 105 4.83 3.42 9.15
N GLU A 106 3.68 2.79 8.89
CA GLU A 106 3.59 1.49 8.22
C GLU A 106 4.10 1.56 6.76
N MET A 107 3.84 2.66 6.06
CA MET A 107 4.37 2.88 4.72
C MET A 107 5.87 3.16 4.73
N ALA A 108 6.38 3.90 5.72
CA ALA A 108 7.81 4.16 5.87
C ALA A 108 8.59 2.86 6.06
N HIS A 109 8.06 1.96 6.89
CA HIS A 109 8.61 0.62 7.08
C HIS A 109 8.60 -0.19 5.76
N ALA A 110 7.46 -0.22 5.08
CA ALA A 110 7.32 -0.92 3.79
C ALA A 110 8.27 -0.36 2.71
N LEU A 111 8.43 0.97 2.63
CA LEU A 111 9.37 1.62 1.71
C LEU A 111 10.82 1.18 1.97
N ALA A 112 11.23 1.12 3.24
CA ALA A 112 12.57 0.68 3.60
C ALA A 112 12.82 -0.77 3.14
N ILE A 113 11.87 -1.68 3.41
CA ILE A 113 11.94 -3.08 3.00
C ILE A 113 12.02 -3.22 1.48
N VAL A 114 11.12 -2.56 0.75
CA VAL A 114 11.05 -2.69 -0.70
C VAL A 114 12.26 -2.06 -1.38
N LYS A 115 12.73 -0.90 -0.91
CA LYS A 115 13.94 -0.23 -1.46
C LYS A 115 15.22 -1.05 -1.22
N ASP A 116 15.30 -1.78 -0.12
CA ASP A 116 16.42 -2.67 0.18
C ASP A 116 16.38 -3.99 -0.61
N TYR A 117 15.18 -4.47 -0.96
CA TYR A 117 15.00 -5.78 -1.57
C TYR A 117 14.86 -5.74 -3.08
N MET A 118 14.04 -4.83 -3.60
CA MET A 118 13.64 -4.82 -5.01
C MET A 118 14.75 -4.30 -5.91
N ARG A 119 14.91 -4.92 -7.07
CA ARG A 119 15.87 -4.52 -8.09
C ARG A 119 15.53 -3.16 -8.69
N PRO A 120 16.55 -2.31 -8.95
CA PRO A 120 16.35 -0.93 -9.41
C PRO A 120 15.53 -0.79 -10.70
N GLU A 121 15.74 -1.70 -11.67
CA GLU A 121 15.06 -1.71 -12.96
C GLU A 121 13.54 -1.89 -12.83
N CYS A 122 13.08 -2.54 -11.76
CA CYS A 122 11.65 -2.80 -11.52
C CYS A 122 10.87 -1.54 -11.10
N TRP A 123 11.54 -0.43 -10.76
CA TRP A 123 10.85 0.81 -10.47
C TRP A 123 10.22 1.46 -11.71
N ARG A 124 10.92 1.44 -12.85
CA ARG A 124 10.51 2.21 -14.03
C ARG A 124 10.73 1.52 -15.38
N GLU A 125 11.74 0.66 -15.50
CA GLU A 125 12.20 0.19 -16.79
C GLU A 125 11.35 -0.95 -17.34
N TRP A 126 10.77 -1.79 -16.45
CA TRP A 126 9.90 -2.88 -16.86
C TRP A 126 8.50 -2.38 -17.22
N ARG A 127 8.42 -1.62 -18.32
CA ARG A 127 7.19 -1.02 -18.85
C ARG A 127 7.06 -1.21 -20.34
N GLY A 128 5.80 -1.26 -20.76
CA GLY A 128 5.42 -1.50 -22.15
C GLY A 128 5.04 -2.96 -22.42
N PRO A 129 4.61 -3.25 -23.66
CA PRO A 129 4.02 -4.53 -24.03
C PRO A 129 4.98 -5.71 -23.84
N GLU A 130 6.26 -5.48 -24.02
CA GLU A 130 7.30 -6.49 -23.83
C GLU A 130 7.57 -6.86 -22.36
N PHE A 131 6.98 -6.09 -21.41
CA PHE A 131 7.04 -6.31 -19.96
C PHE A 131 5.67 -6.66 -19.36
N GLY A 132 4.63 -6.85 -20.20
CA GLY A 132 3.32 -7.30 -19.78
C GLY A 132 2.39 -6.21 -19.29
N ASN A 133 2.64 -4.94 -19.66
CA ASN A 133 1.74 -3.83 -19.36
C ASN A 133 1.61 -2.91 -20.57
N GLU A 134 0.34 -2.71 -21.02
CA GLU A 134 0.03 -1.95 -22.23
C GLU A 134 -1.37 -1.34 -22.13
N GLY A 135 -1.54 -0.11 -22.64
CA GLY A 135 -2.81 0.58 -22.66
C GLY A 135 -3.86 -0.12 -23.52
N GLY A 136 -5.11 -0.17 -23.05
CA GLY A 136 -6.23 -0.74 -23.81
C GLY A 136 -6.28 -2.28 -23.81
N THR A 137 -5.34 -2.96 -23.16
CA THR A 137 -5.29 -4.43 -23.14
C THR A 137 -6.31 -5.04 -22.17
N THR A 138 -6.62 -6.31 -22.40
CA THR A 138 -7.54 -7.13 -21.62
C THR A 138 -6.81 -8.35 -21.04
N VAL A 139 -7.47 -9.08 -20.16
CA VAL A 139 -6.92 -10.34 -19.64
C VAL A 139 -6.70 -11.41 -20.72
N ARG A 140 -7.42 -11.30 -21.87
CA ARG A 140 -7.16 -12.17 -23.03
C ARG A 140 -5.75 -11.96 -23.57
N TRP A 141 -5.34 -10.70 -23.75
CA TRP A 141 -3.99 -10.35 -24.14
C TRP A 141 -2.95 -10.86 -23.13
N GLY A 142 -3.26 -10.72 -21.83
CA GLY A 142 -2.44 -11.29 -20.77
C GLY A 142 -2.25 -12.80 -20.94
N LYS A 143 -3.32 -13.55 -21.21
CA LYS A 143 -3.27 -15.00 -21.43
C LYS A 143 -2.45 -15.38 -22.66
N GLU A 144 -2.56 -14.60 -23.73
CA GLU A 144 -1.82 -14.87 -24.97
C GLU A 144 -0.31 -14.74 -24.81
N HIS A 145 0.16 -13.81 -23.96
CA HIS A 145 1.58 -13.44 -23.87
C HIS A 145 2.26 -13.84 -22.56
N ILE A 146 1.51 -14.26 -21.53
CA ILE A 146 2.06 -14.48 -20.18
C ILE A 146 3.29 -15.41 -20.18
N ARG A 147 3.28 -16.47 -20.97
CA ARG A 147 4.39 -17.43 -21.04
C ARG A 147 5.67 -16.82 -21.63
N GLU A 148 5.52 -15.89 -22.58
CA GLU A 148 6.65 -15.17 -23.18
C GLU A 148 7.29 -14.24 -22.15
N TRP A 149 6.47 -13.49 -21.40
CA TRP A 149 6.98 -12.62 -20.34
C TRP A 149 7.62 -13.41 -19.20
N LEU A 150 7.00 -14.49 -18.75
CA LEU A 150 7.60 -15.35 -17.73
C LEU A 150 8.95 -15.93 -18.18
N LYS A 151 9.06 -16.37 -19.43
CA LYS A 151 10.32 -16.84 -19.99
C LYS A 151 11.38 -15.73 -20.08
N LYS A 152 10.98 -14.51 -20.46
CA LYS A 152 11.88 -13.36 -20.65
C LYS A 152 12.33 -12.77 -19.33
N LEU A 153 11.39 -12.53 -18.42
CA LEU A 153 11.61 -11.76 -17.20
C LEU A 153 11.93 -12.64 -16.00
N ASN A 154 11.37 -13.84 -15.97
CA ASN A 154 11.38 -14.77 -14.84
C ASN A 154 11.25 -14.03 -13.49
N PRO A 155 10.14 -13.31 -13.26
CA PRO A 155 10.01 -12.43 -12.11
C PRO A 155 9.76 -13.24 -10.83
N GLU A 156 10.35 -12.81 -9.71
CA GLU A 156 10.06 -13.39 -8.40
C GLU A 156 8.63 -13.09 -7.94
N THR A 157 8.16 -11.88 -8.26
CA THR A 157 6.78 -11.45 -7.94
C THR A 157 6.12 -10.85 -9.18
N ALA A 158 4.83 -11.13 -9.35
CA ALA A 158 3.97 -10.48 -10.32
C ALA A 158 2.78 -9.82 -9.62
N ILE A 159 2.57 -8.51 -9.83
CA ILE A 159 1.36 -7.80 -9.42
C ILE A 159 0.46 -7.73 -10.64
N ILE A 160 -0.75 -8.28 -10.55
CA ILE A 160 -1.66 -8.46 -11.69
C ILE A 160 -2.93 -7.63 -11.50
N MET A 161 -3.27 -6.79 -12.50
CA MET A 161 -4.55 -6.09 -12.58
C MET A 161 -4.96 -5.88 -14.04
N TRP A 162 -5.81 -6.76 -14.55
CA TRP A 162 -6.64 -6.57 -15.73
C TRP A 162 -8.11 -6.59 -15.33
N GLY A 163 -8.99 -6.13 -16.18
CA GLY A 163 -10.43 -6.18 -16.00
C GLY A 163 -11.16 -4.90 -16.40
N THR A 164 -10.50 -3.75 -16.33
CA THR A 164 -11.13 -2.46 -16.64
C THR A 164 -11.60 -2.38 -18.09
N ASN A 165 -10.80 -2.82 -19.04
CA ASN A 165 -11.19 -2.89 -20.46
C ASN A 165 -12.11 -4.10 -20.73
N ASP A 166 -11.92 -5.18 -20.02
CA ASP A 166 -12.73 -6.40 -20.11
C ASP A 166 -14.20 -6.19 -19.76
N LEU A 167 -14.54 -5.14 -18.99
CA LEU A 167 -15.91 -4.76 -18.68
C LEU A 167 -16.75 -4.48 -19.93
N ASN A 168 -16.12 -4.15 -21.06
CA ASN A 168 -16.83 -3.87 -22.30
C ASN A 168 -17.30 -5.16 -23.01
N ASP A 169 -16.45 -6.19 -23.03
CA ASP A 169 -16.59 -7.30 -23.98
C ASP A 169 -16.66 -8.69 -23.34
N LEU A 170 -16.12 -8.89 -22.14
CA LEU A 170 -16.09 -10.21 -21.52
C LEU A 170 -17.31 -10.49 -20.65
N SER A 171 -17.77 -11.75 -20.68
CA SER A 171 -18.66 -12.29 -19.65
C SER A 171 -17.87 -12.52 -18.32
N GLU A 172 -18.61 -12.65 -17.23
CA GLU A 172 -18.03 -12.94 -15.91
C GLU A 172 -17.28 -14.29 -15.91
N ASP A 173 -17.85 -15.31 -16.55
CA ASP A 173 -17.26 -16.64 -16.63
C ASP A 173 -15.97 -16.65 -17.47
N GLU A 174 -15.97 -15.92 -18.58
CA GLU A 174 -14.78 -15.79 -19.42
C GLU A 174 -13.67 -15.02 -18.71
N TYR A 175 -14.00 -13.88 -18.05
CA TYR A 175 -13.05 -13.12 -17.26
C TYR A 175 -12.44 -14.00 -16.16
N ARG A 176 -13.28 -14.71 -15.40
CA ARG A 176 -12.87 -15.63 -14.33
C ARG A 176 -11.91 -16.71 -14.84
N SER A 177 -12.31 -17.42 -15.88
CA SER A 177 -11.53 -18.54 -16.40
C SER A 177 -10.19 -18.08 -16.97
N THR A 178 -10.18 -16.95 -17.68
CA THR A 178 -8.99 -16.41 -18.31
C THR A 178 -8.02 -15.84 -17.27
N LEU A 179 -8.50 -15.05 -16.30
CA LEU A 179 -7.66 -14.52 -15.22
C LEU A 179 -7.04 -15.65 -14.38
N LYS A 180 -7.85 -16.66 -14.05
CA LYS A 180 -7.36 -17.82 -13.29
C LYS A 180 -6.23 -18.54 -14.04
N GLN A 181 -6.31 -18.68 -15.37
CA GLN A 181 -5.25 -19.27 -16.18
C GLN A 181 -3.96 -18.44 -16.15
N VAL A 182 -4.07 -17.11 -16.30
CA VAL A 182 -2.91 -16.20 -16.20
C VAL A 182 -2.21 -16.33 -14.86
N VAL A 183 -2.99 -16.34 -13.77
CA VAL A 183 -2.44 -16.51 -12.42
C VAL A 183 -1.75 -17.87 -12.27
N GLN A 184 -2.39 -18.95 -12.76
CA GLN A 184 -1.83 -20.29 -12.66
C GLN A 184 -0.49 -20.43 -13.41
N GLU A 185 -0.35 -19.86 -14.60
CA GLU A 185 0.92 -19.84 -15.33
C GLU A 185 2.05 -19.18 -14.53
N CYS A 186 1.74 -18.07 -13.82
CA CYS A 186 2.72 -17.45 -12.92
C CYS A 186 3.10 -18.36 -11.75
N LEU A 187 2.11 -18.97 -11.09
CA LEU A 187 2.35 -19.86 -9.96
C LEU A 187 3.14 -21.11 -10.38
N ASP A 188 2.87 -21.66 -11.56
CA ASP A 188 3.60 -22.83 -12.10
C ASP A 188 5.05 -22.48 -12.43
N ASN A 189 5.33 -21.23 -12.81
CA ASN A 189 6.69 -20.70 -13.01
C ASN A 189 7.47 -20.52 -11.69
N GLY A 190 6.83 -20.59 -10.53
CA GLY A 190 7.42 -20.24 -9.24
C GLY A 190 7.33 -18.75 -8.90
N THR A 191 6.64 -17.96 -9.73
CA THR A 191 6.42 -16.54 -9.53
C THR A 191 5.31 -16.32 -8.50
N VAL A 192 5.60 -15.58 -7.43
CA VAL A 192 4.61 -15.18 -6.42
C VAL A 192 3.66 -14.15 -7.01
N VAL A 193 2.35 -14.40 -6.93
CA VAL A 193 1.34 -13.49 -7.46
C VAL A 193 0.69 -12.69 -6.35
N ILE A 194 0.55 -11.38 -6.57
CA ILE A 194 -0.31 -10.48 -5.80
C ILE A 194 -1.42 -10.01 -6.75
N LEU A 195 -2.66 -10.41 -6.49
CA LEU A 195 -3.80 -9.97 -7.27
C LEU A 195 -4.28 -8.59 -6.81
N THR A 196 -4.77 -7.78 -7.76
CA THR A 196 -5.38 -6.49 -7.47
C THR A 196 -6.78 -6.43 -8.09
N THR A 197 -7.80 -6.06 -7.31
CA THR A 197 -9.14 -5.80 -7.86
C THR A 197 -9.13 -4.54 -8.71
N ILE A 198 -9.89 -4.53 -9.81
CA ILE A 198 -10.06 -3.31 -10.61
C ILE A 198 -10.78 -2.23 -9.80
N PRO A 199 -10.54 -0.94 -10.08
CA PRO A 199 -11.30 0.14 -9.46
C PRO A 199 -12.77 0.12 -9.90
N PRO A 200 -13.69 0.81 -9.17
CA PRO A 200 -15.02 1.10 -9.70
C PRO A 200 -14.92 1.93 -10.98
N ARG A 201 -15.89 1.80 -11.88
CA ARG A 201 -15.90 2.48 -13.18
C ARG A 201 -17.24 3.15 -13.43
N HIS A 202 -17.22 4.41 -13.84
CA HIS A 202 -18.40 5.19 -14.18
C HIS A 202 -19.25 4.48 -15.25
N GLY A 203 -20.56 4.38 -15.00
CA GLY A 203 -21.52 3.74 -15.89
C GLY A 203 -21.34 2.22 -16.06
N ARG A 204 -20.51 1.58 -15.22
CA ARG A 204 -20.28 0.13 -15.17
C ARG A 204 -20.13 -0.40 -13.74
N GLU A 205 -20.67 0.30 -12.76
CA GLU A 205 -20.46 0.10 -11.33
C GLU A 205 -20.75 -1.34 -10.91
N GLU A 206 -21.91 -1.87 -11.28
CA GLU A 206 -22.32 -3.23 -10.93
C GLU A 206 -21.39 -4.28 -11.56
N LYS A 207 -21.03 -4.13 -12.85
CA LYS A 207 -20.16 -5.09 -13.52
C LYS A 207 -18.74 -5.02 -12.95
N ALA A 208 -18.25 -3.82 -12.64
CA ALA A 208 -16.95 -3.64 -11.98
C ALA A 208 -16.92 -4.27 -10.58
N ALA A 209 -17.99 -4.14 -9.81
CA ALA A 209 -18.12 -4.80 -8.50
C ALA A 209 -18.12 -6.34 -8.63
N ARG A 210 -18.82 -6.90 -9.63
CA ARG A 210 -18.80 -8.35 -9.91
C ARG A 210 -17.41 -8.83 -10.35
N PHE A 211 -16.70 -8.08 -11.20
CA PHE A 211 -15.32 -8.42 -11.58
C PHE A 211 -14.36 -8.35 -10.39
N ALA A 212 -14.50 -7.32 -9.53
CA ALA A 212 -13.74 -7.25 -8.29
C ALA A 212 -14.02 -8.46 -7.38
N GLN A 213 -15.29 -8.90 -7.29
CA GLN A 213 -15.65 -10.10 -6.55
C GLN A 213 -15.01 -11.37 -7.12
N ILE A 214 -14.97 -11.51 -8.45
CA ILE A 214 -14.28 -12.62 -9.13
C ILE A 214 -12.79 -12.66 -8.75
N VAL A 215 -12.13 -11.50 -8.71
CA VAL A 215 -10.71 -11.42 -8.31
C VAL A 215 -10.52 -11.88 -6.86
N ARG A 216 -11.40 -11.49 -5.93
CA ARG A 216 -11.37 -11.96 -4.53
C ARG A 216 -11.49 -13.47 -4.43
N GLU A 217 -12.44 -14.05 -5.17
CA GLU A 217 -12.69 -15.49 -5.21
C GLU A 217 -11.51 -16.28 -5.79
N ILE A 218 -10.85 -15.73 -6.83
CA ILE A 218 -9.63 -16.32 -7.39
C ILE A 218 -8.49 -16.25 -6.39
N ALA A 219 -8.31 -15.11 -5.73
CA ALA A 219 -7.26 -14.92 -4.72
C ALA A 219 -7.42 -15.90 -3.56
N ASP A 220 -8.65 -16.07 -3.07
CA ASP A 220 -8.98 -17.02 -2.00
C ASP A 220 -8.77 -18.48 -2.44
N ALA A 221 -9.30 -18.86 -3.61
CA ALA A 221 -9.20 -20.22 -4.14
C ALA A 221 -7.75 -20.64 -4.43
N LEU A 222 -6.92 -19.75 -4.91
CA LEU A 222 -5.50 -20.00 -5.21
C LEU A 222 -4.58 -19.67 -4.03
N ARG A 223 -5.14 -19.13 -2.95
CA ARG A 223 -4.42 -18.69 -1.73
C ARG A 223 -3.24 -17.78 -2.07
N VAL A 224 -3.52 -16.71 -2.81
CA VAL A 224 -2.55 -15.66 -3.13
C VAL A 224 -2.91 -14.35 -2.44
N PRO A 225 -1.94 -13.47 -2.15
CA PRO A 225 -2.20 -12.14 -1.62
C PRO A 225 -3.13 -11.32 -2.51
N LEU A 226 -3.97 -10.50 -1.89
CA LEU A 226 -4.95 -9.65 -2.57
C LEU A 226 -4.80 -8.19 -2.13
N ILE A 227 -4.75 -7.30 -3.11
CA ILE A 227 -4.94 -5.86 -2.94
C ILE A 227 -6.38 -5.55 -3.34
N ASP A 228 -7.25 -5.36 -2.35
CA ASP A 228 -8.67 -5.02 -2.63
C ASP A 228 -8.83 -3.51 -2.88
N TYR A 229 -8.30 -3.06 -4.01
CA TYR A 229 -8.31 -1.66 -4.42
C TYR A 229 -9.74 -1.12 -4.61
N HIS A 230 -10.65 -1.95 -5.17
CA HIS A 230 -12.06 -1.61 -5.31
C HIS A 230 -12.72 -1.25 -3.97
N ALA A 231 -12.57 -2.14 -2.99
CA ALA A 231 -13.16 -1.93 -1.67
C ALA A 231 -12.53 -0.73 -0.95
N GLU A 232 -11.21 -0.52 -1.07
CA GLU A 232 -10.54 0.61 -0.44
C GLU A 232 -10.97 1.96 -1.06
N ILE A 233 -11.25 2.03 -2.35
CA ILE A 233 -11.84 3.23 -2.98
C ILE A 233 -13.21 3.53 -2.36
N LEU A 234 -14.12 2.57 -2.37
CA LEU A 234 -15.48 2.74 -1.86
C LEU A 234 -15.53 3.01 -0.35
N LYS A 235 -14.63 2.41 0.42
CA LYS A 235 -14.48 2.68 1.87
C LYS A 235 -14.06 4.13 2.14
N ARG A 236 -13.15 4.68 1.35
CA ARG A 236 -12.63 6.05 1.51
C ARG A 236 -13.57 7.10 0.97
N ARG A 237 -14.26 6.78 -0.11
CA ARG A 237 -15.18 7.63 -0.86
C ARG A 237 -16.46 6.87 -1.22
N PRO A 238 -17.36 6.61 -0.29
CA PRO A 238 -18.53 5.74 -0.54
C PRO A 238 -19.53 6.30 -1.55
N THR A 239 -19.58 7.62 -1.71
CA THR A 239 -20.59 8.30 -2.56
C THR A 239 -19.99 9.25 -3.58
N ASP A 240 -18.72 9.62 -3.45
CA ASP A 240 -18.07 10.66 -4.24
C ASP A 240 -16.69 10.23 -4.81
N TRP A 241 -16.55 8.94 -5.07
CA TRP A 241 -15.34 8.34 -5.66
C TRP A 241 -15.18 8.70 -7.15
N ASP A 242 -16.28 8.99 -7.84
CA ASP A 242 -16.40 9.14 -9.29
C ASP A 242 -16.14 10.59 -9.74
N GLY A 243 -14.99 10.82 -10.32
CA GLY A 243 -14.60 12.12 -10.86
C GLY A 243 -15.36 12.55 -12.12
N ALA A 244 -16.05 11.62 -12.80
CA ALA A 244 -16.91 11.94 -13.95
C ALA A 244 -18.27 12.53 -13.51
N SER A 245 -18.59 12.51 -12.22
CA SER A 245 -19.84 13.07 -11.71
C SER A 245 -19.88 14.60 -11.81
N ASP A 246 -21.09 15.16 -11.84
CA ASP A 246 -21.31 16.61 -11.91
C ASP A 246 -20.67 17.40 -10.76
N ALA A 247 -20.43 16.76 -9.63
CA ALA A 247 -19.78 17.37 -8.46
C ALA A 247 -18.34 17.85 -8.76
N PHE A 248 -17.70 17.27 -9.77
CA PHE A 248 -16.33 17.60 -10.17
C PHE A 248 -16.24 18.30 -11.52
N ARG A 249 -17.36 18.83 -12.02
CA ARG A 249 -17.39 19.58 -13.28
C ARG A 249 -16.43 20.78 -13.22
N GLY A 250 -15.59 20.90 -14.25
CA GLY A 250 -14.63 22.03 -14.37
C GLY A 250 -13.21 21.71 -13.92
N TYR A 251 -12.97 20.54 -13.34
CA TYR A 251 -11.61 20.05 -13.14
C TYR A 251 -11.04 19.46 -14.44
N GLU A 252 -9.72 19.56 -14.62
CA GLU A 252 -9.01 18.75 -15.61
C GLU A 252 -9.10 17.27 -15.27
N VAL A 253 -9.06 16.40 -16.28
CA VAL A 253 -9.38 14.97 -16.16
C VAL A 253 -8.70 14.28 -14.98
N TYR A 254 -7.39 14.47 -14.82
CA TYR A 254 -6.62 13.81 -13.76
C TYR A 254 -6.47 14.64 -12.47
N GLU A 255 -6.82 15.94 -12.52
CA GLU A 255 -6.72 16.86 -11.38
C GLU A 255 -7.92 16.80 -10.42
N VAL A 256 -8.88 15.93 -10.70
CA VAL A 256 -10.09 15.76 -9.88
C VAL A 256 -9.70 15.27 -8.48
N PRO A 257 -10.10 15.96 -7.39
CA PRO A 257 -9.69 15.61 -6.03
C PRO A 257 -10.55 14.47 -5.43
N THR A 258 -10.68 13.40 -6.17
CA THR A 258 -11.29 12.12 -5.74
C THR A 258 -10.46 10.94 -6.26
N LEU A 259 -10.97 9.71 -6.20
CA LEU A 259 -10.14 8.52 -6.45
C LEU A 259 -10.19 8.03 -7.90
N ILE A 260 -11.28 8.30 -8.63
CA ILE A 260 -11.37 8.06 -10.06
C ILE A 260 -11.35 9.41 -10.78
N SER A 261 -10.63 9.48 -11.88
CA SER A 261 -10.46 10.71 -12.65
C SER A 261 -11.73 11.14 -13.40
N GLY A 262 -11.72 12.32 -14.01
CA GLY A 262 -12.85 12.87 -14.76
C GLY A 262 -13.25 12.06 -16.00
N ASP A 263 -12.45 11.08 -16.43
CA ASP A 263 -12.82 10.14 -17.48
C ASP A 263 -13.68 8.96 -16.98
N GLY A 264 -13.84 8.83 -15.66
CA GLY A 264 -14.62 7.78 -15.02
C GLY A 264 -14.00 6.38 -15.07
N VAL A 265 -12.75 6.26 -15.51
CA VAL A 265 -12.06 4.99 -15.78
C VAL A 265 -10.75 4.88 -15.01
N HIS A 266 -9.86 5.84 -15.22
CA HIS A 266 -8.52 5.82 -14.64
C HIS A 266 -8.50 6.36 -13.20
N PRO A 267 -7.59 5.93 -12.35
CA PRO A 267 -7.34 6.60 -11.07
C PRO A 267 -6.95 8.07 -11.30
N SER A 268 -7.40 8.95 -10.42
CA SER A 268 -6.98 10.35 -10.41
C SER A 268 -5.51 10.51 -10.00
N ASN A 269 -4.88 11.60 -10.42
CA ASN A 269 -3.50 11.91 -10.06
C ASN A 269 -3.25 13.41 -9.93
N PRO A 270 -3.98 14.11 -9.04
CA PRO A 270 -3.83 15.55 -8.91
C PRO A 270 -2.41 15.94 -8.54
N GLN A 271 -1.84 16.91 -9.26
CA GLN A 271 -0.44 17.34 -9.10
C GLN A 271 -0.10 17.73 -7.65
N ARG A 272 -1.05 18.39 -6.95
CA ARG A 272 -0.85 18.78 -5.55
C ARG A 272 -0.62 17.61 -4.60
N PHE A 273 -1.10 16.41 -4.94
CA PHE A 273 -0.99 15.19 -4.14
C PHE A 273 0.07 14.21 -4.66
N MET A 274 0.79 14.54 -5.72
CA MET A 274 1.84 13.65 -6.23
C MET A 274 2.94 13.47 -5.18
N GLY A 275 3.21 12.20 -4.84
CA GLY A 275 4.19 11.85 -3.81
C GLY A 275 3.78 12.18 -2.38
N ASP A 276 2.54 12.62 -2.14
CA ASP A 276 1.98 12.86 -0.81
C ASP A 276 1.14 11.65 -0.37
N PHE A 277 1.38 11.16 0.86
CA PHE A 277 0.68 10.01 1.45
C PHE A 277 -0.04 10.37 2.75
N SER A 278 -0.37 11.66 2.94
CA SER A 278 -1.27 12.09 4.01
C SER A 278 -2.65 11.45 3.87
N SER A 279 -3.41 11.43 4.96
CA SER A 279 -4.79 10.92 4.95
C SER A 279 -5.68 11.64 3.93
N GLU A 280 -5.44 12.93 3.67
CA GLU A 280 -6.14 13.68 2.64
C GLU A 280 -5.74 13.21 1.24
N ALA A 281 -4.43 13.12 0.96
CA ALA A 281 -3.93 12.68 -0.33
C ALA A 281 -4.43 11.28 -0.69
N LEU A 282 -4.45 10.35 0.27
CA LEU A 282 -4.97 8.99 0.08
C LEU A 282 -6.51 8.92 -0.13
N ARG A 283 -7.21 10.03 0.01
CA ARG A 283 -8.65 10.17 -0.33
C ARG A 283 -8.87 10.94 -1.63
N CYS A 284 -7.85 11.57 -2.18
CA CYS A 284 -7.96 12.51 -3.30
C CYS A 284 -7.05 12.15 -4.49
N SER A 285 -6.25 11.10 -4.38
CA SER A 285 -5.39 10.60 -5.47
C SER A 285 -5.54 9.08 -5.58
N GLY A 286 -6.17 8.63 -6.65
CA GLY A 286 -6.37 7.21 -6.91
C GLY A 286 -5.04 6.48 -7.14
N TYR A 287 -4.13 7.06 -7.92
CA TYR A 287 -2.79 6.49 -8.08
C TYR A 287 -1.98 6.51 -6.77
N GLY A 288 -2.10 7.58 -5.97
CA GLY A 288 -1.49 7.62 -4.64
C GLY A 288 -1.97 6.49 -3.75
N LEU A 289 -3.28 6.25 -3.71
CA LEU A 289 -3.87 5.14 -2.96
C LEU A 289 -3.40 3.77 -3.48
N ARG A 290 -3.38 3.57 -4.81
CA ARG A 290 -2.90 2.31 -5.41
C ARG A 290 -1.45 2.04 -5.07
N ASN A 291 -0.59 3.06 -5.14
CA ASN A 291 0.82 2.98 -4.77
C ASN A 291 0.99 2.56 -3.30
N TYR A 292 0.25 3.20 -2.40
CA TYR A 292 0.26 2.90 -0.98
C TYR A 292 -0.12 1.43 -0.69
N LEU A 293 -1.25 0.98 -1.21
CA LEU A 293 -1.74 -0.39 -1.00
C LEU A 293 -0.79 -1.44 -1.59
N THR A 294 -0.28 -1.18 -2.80
CA THR A 294 0.65 -2.08 -3.49
C THR A 294 1.95 -2.23 -2.72
N LEU A 295 2.48 -1.11 -2.21
CA LEU A 295 3.72 -1.11 -1.43
C LEU A 295 3.58 -1.95 -0.16
N LEU A 296 2.48 -1.76 0.60
CA LEU A 296 2.23 -2.53 1.81
C LEU A 296 2.11 -4.03 1.53
N ALA A 297 1.35 -4.40 0.50
CA ALA A 297 1.17 -5.81 0.14
C ALA A 297 2.48 -6.47 -0.32
N TYR A 298 3.30 -5.77 -1.10
CA TYR A 298 4.57 -6.32 -1.56
C TYR A 298 5.59 -6.43 -0.41
N ALA A 299 5.66 -5.42 0.46
CA ALA A 299 6.50 -5.49 1.65
C ALA A 299 6.11 -6.68 2.57
N GLU A 300 4.81 -6.92 2.76
CA GLU A 300 4.33 -8.07 3.53
C GLU A 300 4.76 -9.41 2.90
N VAL A 301 4.73 -9.52 1.58
CA VAL A 301 5.24 -10.72 0.87
C VAL A 301 6.75 -10.87 1.09
N ILE A 302 7.53 -9.81 0.98
CA ILE A 302 8.98 -9.87 1.23
C ILE A 302 9.26 -10.37 2.64
N GLU A 303 8.61 -9.80 3.66
CA GLU A 303 8.84 -10.17 5.06
C GLU A 303 8.40 -11.60 5.38
N ARG A 304 7.23 -12.00 4.87
CA ARG A 304 6.63 -13.28 5.24
C ARG A 304 7.11 -14.45 4.38
N VAL A 305 7.54 -14.19 3.16
CA VAL A 305 7.88 -15.26 2.19
C VAL A 305 9.38 -15.27 1.88
N PHE A 306 9.93 -14.14 1.47
CA PHE A 306 11.31 -14.10 0.94
C PHE A 306 12.36 -13.94 2.04
N ARG A 307 12.04 -13.16 3.09
CA ARG A 307 12.91 -12.89 4.24
C ARG A 307 12.18 -13.18 5.56
N PRO A 308 11.68 -14.39 5.79
CA PRO A 308 10.97 -14.67 7.02
C PRO A 308 11.92 -14.45 8.20
N THR A 309 11.58 -13.52 9.09
CA THR A 309 12.30 -13.36 10.35
C THR A 309 12.24 -14.71 11.07
N GLN A 310 13.40 -15.31 11.32
CA GLN A 310 13.46 -16.54 12.12
C GLN A 310 12.84 -16.23 13.48
N ALA A 311 11.80 -16.97 13.85
CA ALA A 311 11.32 -16.93 15.22
C ALA A 311 12.53 -17.20 16.16
N PRO A 312 12.68 -16.45 17.27
CA PRO A 312 13.76 -16.73 18.21
C PRO A 312 13.71 -18.21 18.56
N ALA A 313 14.86 -18.87 18.39
CA ALA A 313 15.02 -20.30 18.75
C ALA A 313 14.51 -20.48 20.19
N ARG A 314 13.56 -21.39 20.39
CA ARG A 314 12.99 -21.73 21.69
C ARG A 314 14.04 -22.45 22.55
#